data_e884c57352761f5fc5ee534180fdc499
#
_entry.id   e884c57352761f5fc5ee534180fdc499
#
_cell.length_a   1.000
_cell.length_b   1.000
_cell.length_c   1.000
_cell.angle_alpha   90.00
_cell.angle_beta   90.00
_cell.angle_gamma   90.00
#
_symmetry.space_group_name_H-M   'P 1'
#
loop_
_entity.id
_entity.type
_entity.pdbx_description
1 polymer ?
#
loop_
_entity_poly.entity_id
_entity_poly.type
_entity_poly.pdbx_seq_one_letter_code
_entity_poly.pdbx_strand_id
1 'polypeptide(L)'
;DMFLNLVTTNSSEALELLDNLTPAIIAVIILYVPALILGTISIVRKRKLTAEFIRRERKRASIVFGISLLSLVGAYMQDPGYELKSDLYPLNVCYNVGLAFQRTALTQNYHRTSKDFTFHALPTHPKEKREVYVMVVGETSRALNWQLYGYERETNPLLSRQSGLIAFPKVLTESNTTHKSVPMLMSDATACNYDSIYHQKGIITAFKEA
;
A
#
# COMPACT_ATOMS: atom_id res chain seq x y z
N ASP A 1 -1.19 2.95 1.62
CA ASP A 1 -1.44 1.83 0.72
C ASP A 1 -2.63 0.97 1.16
N MET A 2 -2.83 0.74 2.47
CA MET A 2 -3.96 -0.03 3.00
C MET A 2 -5.35 0.51 2.55
N PHE A 3 -5.54 1.82 2.54
CA PHE A 3 -6.80 2.43 2.06
C PHE A 3 -7.00 2.31 0.55
N LEU A 4 -5.93 2.32 -0.23
CA LEU A 4 -6.01 2.08 -1.67
C LEU A 4 -6.43 0.64 -1.94
N ASN A 5 -5.87 -0.31 -1.20
CA ASN A 5 -6.25 -1.72 -1.29
C ASN A 5 -7.74 -1.93 -0.97
N LEU A 6 -8.29 -1.24 0.03
CA LEU A 6 -9.74 -1.31 0.34
C LEU A 6 -10.64 -0.92 -0.85
N VAL A 7 -10.19 0.00 -1.69
CA VAL A 7 -10.95 0.46 -2.87
C VAL A 7 -10.75 -0.45 -4.09
N THR A 8 -9.57 -1.06 -4.19
CA THR A 8 -9.17 -1.91 -5.34
C THR A 8 -9.36 -3.40 -5.10
N THR A 9 -9.57 -3.81 -3.85
CA THR A 9 -9.70 -5.22 -3.43
C THR A 9 -11.05 -5.79 -3.88
N ASN A 10 -11.03 -7.02 -4.35
CA ASN A 10 -12.23 -7.77 -4.69
C ASN A 10 -13.10 -8.01 -3.44
N SER A 11 -14.42 -8.07 -3.61
CA SER A 11 -15.37 -8.25 -2.49
C SER A 11 -15.09 -9.51 -1.65
N SER A 12 -14.60 -10.59 -2.24
CA SER A 12 -14.23 -11.83 -1.53
C SER A 12 -13.00 -11.63 -0.62
N GLU A 13 -11.98 -10.95 -1.11
CA GLU A 13 -10.77 -10.63 -0.33
C GLU A 13 -11.08 -9.64 0.79
N ALA A 14 -11.96 -8.66 0.52
CA ALA A 14 -12.41 -7.71 1.54
C ALA A 14 -13.16 -8.41 2.69
N LEU A 15 -14.00 -9.40 2.39
CA LEU A 15 -14.70 -10.18 3.40
C LEU A 15 -13.75 -11.04 4.24
N GLU A 16 -12.77 -11.70 3.61
CA GLU A 16 -11.75 -12.48 4.33
C GLU A 16 -10.90 -11.59 5.26
N LEU A 17 -10.57 -10.37 4.82
CA LEU A 17 -9.88 -9.40 5.67
C LEU A 17 -10.75 -8.96 6.86
N LEU A 18 -12.05 -8.72 6.63
CA LEU A 18 -13.00 -8.34 7.68
C LEU A 18 -13.19 -9.46 8.71
N ASP A 19 -13.25 -10.72 8.30
CA ASP A 19 -13.35 -11.87 9.20
C ASP A 19 -12.16 -11.92 10.17
N ASN A 20 -10.94 -11.67 9.68
CA ASN A 20 -9.75 -11.61 10.51
C ASN A 20 -9.73 -10.39 11.46
N LEU A 21 -10.37 -9.28 11.08
CA LEU A 21 -10.44 -8.07 11.89
C LEU A 21 -11.65 -8.03 12.83
N THR A 22 -12.61 -8.94 12.70
CA THR A 22 -13.85 -8.97 13.48
C THR A 22 -13.61 -8.88 15.01
N PRO A 23 -12.67 -9.61 15.63
CA PRO A 23 -12.41 -9.48 17.07
C PRO A 23 -11.93 -8.07 17.46
N ALA A 24 -11.09 -7.46 16.63
CA ALA A 24 -10.58 -6.11 16.87
C ALA A 24 -11.70 -5.06 16.73
N ILE A 25 -12.56 -5.20 15.73
CA ILE A 25 -13.73 -4.33 15.52
C ILE A 25 -14.68 -4.41 16.73
N ILE A 26 -14.98 -5.61 17.20
CA ILE A 26 -15.83 -5.82 18.39
C ILE A 26 -15.20 -5.16 19.61
N ALA A 27 -13.90 -5.33 19.83
CA ALA A 27 -13.19 -4.71 20.94
C ALA A 27 -13.24 -3.17 20.88
N VAL A 28 -13.06 -2.59 19.71
CA VAL A 28 -13.17 -1.13 19.48
C VAL A 28 -14.60 -0.65 19.78
N ILE A 29 -15.62 -1.35 19.28
CA ILE A 29 -17.03 -1.00 19.55
C ILE A 29 -17.32 -1.02 21.04
N ILE A 30 -16.93 -2.08 21.75
CA ILE A 30 -17.19 -2.23 23.19
C ILE A 30 -16.49 -1.14 24.01
N LEU A 31 -15.27 -0.75 23.64
CA LEU A 31 -14.48 0.22 24.38
C LEU A 31 -14.90 1.68 24.10
N TYR A 32 -15.12 2.02 22.82
CA TYR A 32 -15.28 3.42 22.42
C TYR A 32 -16.73 3.86 22.32
N VAL A 33 -17.66 2.99 21.87
CA VAL A 33 -19.07 3.40 21.69
C VAL A 33 -19.73 3.81 23.00
N PRO A 34 -19.62 3.06 24.12
CA PRO A 34 -20.18 3.51 25.40
C PRO A 34 -19.56 4.81 25.89
N ALA A 35 -18.25 5.00 25.71
CA ALA A 35 -17.56 6.23 26.11
C ALA A 35 -18.04 7.45 25.31
N LEU A 36 -18.22 7.29 23.99
CA LEU A 36 -18.78 8.34 23.12
C LEU A 36 -20.24 8.67 23.48
N ILE A 37 -21.07 7.67 23.72
CA ILE A 37 -22.48 7.88 24.12
C ILE A 37 -22.54 8.63 25.44
N LEU A 38 -21.82 8.18 26.48
CA LEU A 38 -21.80 8.82 27.78
C LEU A 38 -21.22 10.24 27.73
N GLY A 39 -20.15 10.45 26.94
CA GLY A 39 -19.58 11.76 26.69
C GLY A 39 -20.56 12.71 26.04
N THR A 40 -21.24 12.27 24.99
CA THR A 40 -22.26 13.06 24.28
C THR A 40 -23.44 13.41 25.19
N ILE A 41 -23.97 12.43 25.95
CA ILE A 41 -25.07 12.66 26.92
C ILE A 41 -24.60 13.69 27.97
N SER A 42 -23.37 13.62 28.45
CA SER A 42 -22.84 14.55 29.46
C SER A 42 -22.74 15.97 28.91
N ILE A 43 -22.32 16.15 27.66
CA ILE A 43 -22.24 17.43 26.98
C ILE A 43 -23.65 17.99 26.75
N VAL A 44 -24.56 17.21 26.19
CA VAL A 44 -25.94 17.65 25.89
C VAL A 44 -26.68 18.04 27.15
N ARG A 45 -26.54 17.25 28.24
CA ARG A 45 -27.15 17.55 29.53
C ARG A 45 -26.51 18.71 30.30
N LYS A 46 -25.48 19.38 29.73
CA LYS A 46 -24.76 20.51 30.33
C LYS A 46 -24.35 20.26 31.79
N ARG A 47 -23.93 19.05 32.14
CA ARG A 47 -23.52 18.71 33.49
C ARG A 47 -22.30 19.58 33.86
N LYS A 48 -22.45 20.42 34.88
CA LYS A 48 -21.34 21.19 35.43
C LYS A 48 -20.40 20.25 36.18
N LEU A 49 -19.17 20.13 35.69
CA LEU A 49 -18.12 19.35 36.37
C LEU A 49 -17.64 20.18 37.59
N THR A 50 -17.43 19.50 38.71
CA THR A 50 -16.86 20.17 39.90
C THR A 50 -15.39 20.56 39.65
N ALA A 51 -14.94 21.68 40.22
CA ALA A 51 -13.58 22.14 40.07
C ALA A 51 -12.54 21.10 40.55
N GLU A 52 -12.88 20.33 41.58
CA GLU A 52 -12.05 19.24 42.09
C GLU A 52 -11.91 18.08 41.11
N PHE A 53 -13.01 17.71 40.43
CA PHE A 53 -12.99 16.69 39.38
C PHE A 53 -12.07 17.13 38.25
N ILE A 54 -12.23 18.35 37.73
CA ILE A 54 -11.41 18.88 36.64
C ILE A 54 -9.93 18.89 37.03
N ARG A 55 -9.60 19.34 38.29
CA ARG A 55 -8.22 19.35 38.76
C ARG A 55 -7.60 17.95 38.84
N ARG A 56 -8.37 16.97 39.32
CA ARG A 56 -7.92 15.60 39.41
C ARG A 56 -7.68 14.96 38.03
N GLU A 57 -8.62 15.16 37.12
CA GLU A 57 -8.49 14.62 35.74
C GLU A 57 -7.39 15.31 34.95
N ARG A 58 -7.19 16.62 35.14
CA ARG A 58 -6.04 17.35 34.56
C ARG A 58 -4.72 16.77 35.06
N LYS A 59 -4.59 16.49 36.35
CA LYS A 59 -3.38 15.85 36.92
C LYS A 59 -3.14 14.46 36.29
N ARG A 60 -4.18 13.63 36.19
CA ARG A 60 -4.09 12.31 35.55
C ARG A 60 -3.68 12.41 34.09
N ALA A 61 -4.33 13.30 33.34
CA ALA A 61 -4.00 13.53 31.95
C ALA A 61 -2.56 14.01 31.76
N SER A 62 -2.05 14.89 32.65
CA SER A 62 -0.66 15.34 32.60
C SER A 62 0.33 14.19 32.86
N ILE A 63 0.02 13.27 33.77
CA ILE A 63 0.86 12.09 34.06
C ILE A 63 0.88 11.17 32.84
N VAL A 64 -0.30 10.85 32.27
CA VAL A 64 -0.40 9.99 31.08
C VAL A 64 0.34 10.63 29.91
N PHE A 65 0.19 11.93 29.69
CA PHE A 65 0.91 12.67 28.66
C PHE A 65 2.43 12.59 28.85
N GLY A 66 2.91 12.77 30.09
CA GLY A 66 4.34 12.63 30.42
C GLY A 66 4.89 11.23 30.13
N ILE A 67 4.16 10.19 30.53
CA ILE A 67 4.53 8.80 30.24
C ILE A 67 4.56 8.54 28.73
N SER A 68 3.54 9.01 27.99
CA SER A 68 3.47 8.88 26.55
C SER A 68 4.64 9.57 25.83
N LEU A 69 5.02 10.76 26.31
CA LEU A 69 6.17 11.49 25.75
C LEU A 69 7.48 10.75 26.02
N LEU A 70 7.68 10.21 27.22
CA LEU A 70 8.85 9.39 27.56
C LEU A 70 8.91 8.11 26.71
N SER A 71 7.78 7.46 26.52
CA SER A 71 7.68 6.26 25.65
C SER A 71 8.05 6.59 24.19
N LEU A 72 7.61 7.75 23.70
CA LEU A 72 7.95 8.21 22.36
C LEU A 72 9.45 8.47 22.20
N VAL A 73 10.07 9.13 23.18
CA VAL A 73 11.52 9.36 23.20
C VAL A 73 12.26 8.00 23.25
N GLY A 74 11.78 7.05 24.06
CA GLY A 74 12.33 5.71 24.13
C GLY A 74 12.25 4.96 22.79
N ALA A 75 11.13 5.04 22.11
CA ALA A 75 10.96 4.43 20.78
C ALA A 75 11.95 5.01 19.76
N TYR A 76 12.10 6.34 19.73
CA TYR A 76 13.04 7.03 18.85
C TYR A 76 14.52 6.68 19.16
N MET A 77 14.85 6.44 20.44
CA MET A 77 16.19 6.02 20.83
C MET A 77 16.51 4.56 20.46
N GLN A 78 15.49 3.69 20.44
CA GLN A 78 15.66 2.28 20.06
C GLN A 78 15.73 2.08 18.55
N ASP A 79 14.98 2.85 17.80
CA ASP A 79 14.94 2.77 16.34
C ASP A 79 15.17 4.16 15.72
N PRO A 80 16.41 4.45 15.24
CA PRO A 80 16.70 5.71 14.55
C PRO A 80 15.89 5.93 13.26
N GLY A 81 15.30 4.86 12.72
CA GLY A 81 14.40 4.91 11.56
C GLY A 81 12.95 5.23 11.91
N TYR A 82 12.60 5.37 13.20
CA TYR A 82 11.25 5.65 13.65
C TYR A 82 10.74 6.99 13.14
N GLU A 83 9.66 6.95 12.38
CA GLU A 83 9.01 8.14 11.83
C GLU A 83 7.60 8.31 12.41
N LEU A 84 7.36 9.42 13.10
CA LEU A 84 6.07 9.76 13.70
C LEU A 84 4.89 9.63 12.72
N LYS A 85 5.12 9.99 11.45
CA LYS A 85 4.06 9.97 10.42
C LYS A 85 3.69 8.56 9.96
N SER A 86 4.61 7.58 10.06
CA SER A 86 4.41 6.21 9.59
C SER A 86 4.16 5.22 10.73
N ASP A 87 4.77 5.45 11.89
CA ASP A 87 4.83 4.46 12.96
C ASP A 87 3.94 4.79 14.15
N LEU A 88 3.60 6.08 14.37
CA LEU A 88 2.77 6.48 15.50
C LEU A 88 1.28 6.47 15.16
N TYR A 89 0.53 5.57 15.79
CA TYR A 89 -0.94 5.61 15.78
C TYR A 89 -1.45 6.76 16.68
N PRO A 90 -2.45 7.55 16.29
CA PRO A 90 -3.22 7.49 15.04
C PRO A 90 -2.69 8.40 13.90
N LEU A 91 -1.51 9.02 14.05
CA LEU A 91 -0.97 9.93 13.03
C LEU A 91 -0.73 9.23 11.70
N ASN A 92 -0.24 7.98 11.74
CA ASN A 92 -0.04 7.15 10.56
C ASN A 92 -1.35 6.94 9.76
N VAL A 93 -2.48 6.81 10.44
CA VAL A 93 -3.79 6.67 9.77
C VAL A 93 -4.13 7.95 9.01
N CYS A 94 -4.04 9.11 9.67
CA CYS A 94 -4.30 10.41 9.04
C CYS A 94 -3.36 10.67 7.86
N TYR A 95 -2.08 10.37 8.03
CA TYR A 95 -1.07 10.51 6.98
C TYR A 95 -1.36 9.61 5.77
N ASN A 96 -1.67 8.33 6.01
CA ASN A 96 -1.97 7.36 4.95
C ASN A 96 -3.27 7.70 4.20
N VAL A 97 -4.29 8.23 4.89
CA VAL A 97 -5.50 8.75 4.24
C VAL A 97 -5.14 9.93 3.32
N GLY A 98 -4.35 10.88 3.80
CA GLY A 98 -3.87 12.00 2.98
C GLY A 98 -3.09 11.55 1.73
N LEU A 99 -2.18 10.58 1.91
CA LEU A 99 -1.45 9.96 0.79
C LEU A 99 -2.37 9.26 -0.21
N ALA A 100 -3.41 8.56 0.26
CA ALA A 100 -4.35 7.88 -0.63
C ALA A 100 -5.09 8.90 -1.52
N PHE A 101 -5.56 10.00 -0.94
CA PHE A 101 -6.18 11.10 -1.71
C PHE A 101 -5.21 11.72 -2.72
N GLN A 102 -3.99 12.03 -2.31
CA GLN A 102 -2.97 12.58 -3.20
C GLN A 102 -2.68 11.65 -4.38
N ARG A 103 -2.46 10.36 -4.13
CA ARG A 103 -2.19 9.36 -5.18
C ARG A 103 -3.38 9.18 -6.12
N THR A 104 -4.60 9.17 -5.57
CA THR A 104 -5.81 9.11 -6.40
C THR A 104 -5.90 10.32 -7.33
N ALA A 105 -5.63 11.52 -6.83
CA ALA A 105 -5.63 12.73 -7.64
C ALA A 105 -4.55 12.68 -8.74
N LEU A 106 -3.35 12.19 -8.43
CA LEU A 106 -2.27 12.00 -9.41
C LEU A 106 -2.68 11.00 -10.51
N THR A 107 -3.28 9.87 -10.11
CA THR A 107 -3.77 8.85 -11.04
C THR A 107 -4.87 9.39 -11.94
N GLN A 108 -5.82 10.16 -11.41
CA GLN A 108 -6.88 10.80 -12.20
C GLN A 108 -6.33 11.81 -13.22
N ASN A 109 -5.24 12.50 -12.87
CA ASN A 109 -4.58 13.46 -13.75
C ASN A 109 -3.60 12.80 -14.73
N TYR A 110 -3.38 11.49 -14.68
CA TYR A 110 -2.40 10.76 -15.49
C TYR A 110 -2.47 11.07 -16.99
N HIS A 111 -3.68 11.07 -17.56
CA HIS A 111 -3.86 11.38 -18.99
C HIS A 111 -3.36 12.76 -19.39
N ARG A 112 -3.40 13.72 -18.46
CA ARG A 112 -2.92 15.08 -18.70
C ARG A 112 -1.41 15.19 -18.52
N THR A 113 -0.89 14.58 -17.47
CA THR A 113 0.54 14.66 -17.11
C THR A 113 1.44 13.84 -18.02
N SER A 114 0.92 12.73 -18.59
CA SER A 114 1.65 11.86 -19.52
C SER A 114 1.39 12.18 -21.00
N LYS A 115 0.58 13.21 -21.30
CA LYS A 115 0.12 13.52 -22.67
C LYS A 115 1.26 13.68 -23.66
N ASP A 116 2.26 14.45 -23.30
CA ASP A 116 3.38 14.83 -24.17
C ASP A 116 4.55 13.83 -24.11
N PHE A 117 4.41 12.76 -23.33
CA PHE A 117 5.45 11.72 -23.25
C PHE A 117 5.40 10.84 -24.50
N THR A 118 6.56 10.64 -25.12
CA THR A 118 6.78 9.75 -26.26
C THR A 118 8.05 8.94 -26.06
N PHE A 119 8.04 7.67 -26.46
CA PHE A 119 9.22 6.80 -26.44
C PHE A 119 10.17 7.05 -27.60
N HIS A 120 9.67 7.69 -28.69
CA HIS A 120 10.37 7.75 -29.98
C HIS A 120 10.78 6.36 -30.47
N ALA A 121 9.93 5.36 -30.20
CA ALA A 121 10.21 3.97 -30.53
C ALA A 121 10.17 3.77 -32.05
N LEU A 122 11.15 3.01 -32.54
CA LEU A 122 11.24 2.64 -33.95
C LEU A 122 11.17 1.11 -34.09
N PRO A 123 10.47 0.60 -35.09
CA PRO A 123 10.44 -0.86 -35.35
C PRO A 123 11.84 -1.34 -35.77
N THR A 124 12.30 -2.42 -35.17
CA THR A 124 13.59 -3.05 -35.52
C THR A 124 13.44 -4.12 -36.60
N HIS A 125 12.20 -4.53 -36.90
CA HIS A 125 11.89 -5.54 -37.88
C HIS A 125 11.08 -5.00 -39.06
N PRO A 126 11.22 -5.57 -40.27
CA PRO A 126 10.40 -5.22 -41.43
C PRO A 126 8.92 -5.44 -41.13
N LYS A 127 8.04 -4.52 -41.56
CA LYS A 127 6.56 -4.60 -41.36
C LYS A 127 5.88 -5.81 -42.04
N GLU A 128 6.61 -6.55 -42.86
CA GLU A 128 6.11 -7.70 -43.60
C GLU A 128 5.82 -8.94 -42.75
N LYS A 129 6.39 -9.02 -41.55
CA LYS A 129 6.22 -10.14 -40.64
C LYS A 129 5.46 -9.71 -39.39
N ARG A 130 4.25 -10.27 -39.22
CA ARG A 130 3.48 -10.06 -38.00
C ARG A 130 4.09 -10.84 -36.85
N GLU A 131 4.47 -10.16 -35.79
CA GLU A 131 4.94 -10.73 -34.54
C GLU A 131 3.91 -10.51 -33.42
N VAL A 132 3.79 -11.46 -32.51
CA VAL A 132 2.90 -11.38 -31.35
C VAL A 132 3.71 -11.58 -30.10
N TYR A 133 3.76 -10.56 -29.26
CA TYR A 133 4.40 -10.60 -27.96
C TYR A 133 3.33 -10.72 -26.88
N VAL A 134 3.44 -11.75 -26.03
CA VAL A 134 2.51 -11.97 -24.93
C VAL A 134 3.27 -11.79 -23.61
N MET A 135 2.89 -10.78 -22.86
CA MET A 135 3.43 -10.54 -21.53
C MET A 135 2.42 -11.01 -20.49
N VAL A 136 2.84 -11.97 -19.64
CA VAL A 136 2.03 -12.49 -18.55
C VAL A 136 2.61 -12.02 -17.23
N VAL A 137 1.87 -11.17 -16.51
CA VAL A 137 2.25 -10.70 -15.18
C VAL A 137 1.58 -11.58 -14.15
N GLY A 138 2.37 -12.33 -13.38
CA GLY A 138 1.87 -13.19 -12.30
C GLY A 138 1.51 -12.37 -11.05
N GLU A 139 0.59 -12.89 -10.24
CA GLU A 139 0.21 -12.37 -8.94
C GLU A 139 0.58 -13.38 -7.86
N THR A 140 1.09 -12.89 -6.72
CA THR A 140 1.42 -13.70 -5.52
C THR A 140 2.37 -14.87 -5.82
N SER A 141 3.23 -14.74 -6.82
CA SER A 141 4.08 -15.80 -7.36
C SER A 141 5.53 -15.65 -6.85
N ARG A 142 5.83 -16.36 -5.77
CA ARG A 142 7.15 -16.33 -5.14
C ARG A 142 8.09 -17.34 -5.81
N ALA A 143 9.25 -16.89 -6.30
CA ALA A 143 10.24 -17.74 -6.98
C ALA A 143 10.67 -18.96 -6.15
N LEU A 144 10.81 -18.81 -4.83
CA LEU A 144 11.17 -19.94 -3.92
C LEU A 144 10.14 -21.06 -3.87
N ASN A 145 8.92 -20.84 -4.37
CA ASN A 145 7.86 -21.85 -4.45
C ASN A 145 7.66 -22.39 -5.88
N TRP A 146 8.60 -22.13 -6.79
CA TRP A 146 8.57 -22.63 -8.14
C TRP A 146 9.48 -23.86 -8.31
N GLN A 147 8.91 -24.95 -8.80
CA GLN A 147 9.67 -26.17 -9.16
C GLN A 147 10.84 -25.84 -10.11
N LEU A 148 10.63 -24.92 -11.05
CA LEU A 148 11.63 -24.45 -12.00
C LEU A 148 12.92 -23.92 -11.31
N TYR A 149 12.81 -23.47 -10.08
CA TYR A 149 13.93 -22.95 -9.27
C TYR A 149 14.34 -23.88 -8.12
N GLY A 150 13.88 -25.15 -8.15
CA GLY A 150 14.29 -26.16 -7.18
C GLY A 150 13.33 -26.39 -6.02
N TYR A 151 12.10 -25.88 -6.09
CA TYR A 151 11.08 -26.23 -5.12
C TYR A 151 10.65 -27.68 -5.25
N GLU A 152 10.52 -28.41 -4.15
CA GLU A 152 10.27 -29.85 -4.14
C GLU A 152 8.89 -30.27 -4.67
N ARG A 153 7.89 -29.35 -4.63
CA ARG A 153 6.53 -29.64 -5.13
C ARG A 153 6.39 -29.24 -6.59
N GLU A 154 5.58 -29.99 -7.32
CA GLU A 154 5.23 -29.68 -8.72
C GLU A 154 4.27 -28.48 -8.81
N THR A 155 4.80 -27.27 -8.72
CA THR A 155 4.02 -26.03 -8.79
C THR A 155 3.87 -25.49 -10.20
N ASN A 156 4.80 -25.80 -11.10
CA ASN A 156 4.78 -25.36 -12.51
C ASN A 156 5.31 -26.42 -13.49
N PRO A 157 4.70 -27.62 -13.50
CA PRO A 157 5.20 -28.76 -14.29
C PRO A 157 5.16 -28.54 -15.81
N LEU A 158 4.17 -27.80 -16.30
CA LEU A 158 4.07 -27.50 -17.74
C LEU A 158 5.15 -26.53 -18.18
N LEU A 159 5.42 -25.51 -17.37
CA LEU A 159 6.47 -24.54 -17.66
C LEU A 159 7.86 -25.19 -17.61
N SER A 160 8.09 -26.07 -16.64
CA SER A 160 9.37 -26.79 -16.47
C SER A 160 9.69 -27.74 -17.65
N ARG A 161 8.68 -28.14 -18.42
CA ARG A 161 8.82 -29.01 -19.62
C ARG A 161 8.88 -28.22 -20.93
N GLN A 162 8.71 -26.89 -20.88
CA GLN A 162 8.66 -26.07 -22.07
C GLN A 162 10.04 -25.97 -22.73
N SER A 163 10.12 -26.33 -24.01
CA SER A 163 11.34 -26.13 -24.81
C SER A 163 11.58 -24.64 -25.11
N GLY A 164 12.82 -24.22 -25.10
CA GLY A 164 13.18 -22.83 -25.37
C GLY A 164 12.95 -21.85 -24.20
N LEU A 165 12.58 -22.38 -23.03
CA LEU A 165 12.42 -21.56 -21.81
C LEU A 165 13.76 -20.98 -21.37
N ILE A 166 13.78 -19.67 -21.14
CA ILE A 166 14.88 -18.96 -20.49
C ILE A 166 14.41 -18.52 -19.10
N ALA A 167 15.05 -19.03 -18.06
CA ALA A 167 14.71 -18.71 -16.67
C ALA A 167 15.76 -17.77 -16.05
N PHE A 168 15.28 -16.75 -15.32
CA PHE A 168 16.12 -15.79 -14.62
C PHE A 168 16.01 -16.03 -13.10
N PRO A 169 16.97 -16.72 -12.47
CA PRO A 169 16.84 -17.14 -11.06
C PRO A 169 17.07 -16.01 -10.06
N LYS A 170 17.63 -14.88 -10.50
CA LYS A 170 17.97 -13.72 -9.63
C LYS A 170 17.24 -12.47 -10.08
N VAL A 171 15.93 -12.47 -9.92
CA VAL A 171 15.10 -11.30 -10.20
C VAL A 171 14.49 -10.79 -8.91
N LEU A 172 14.63 -9.51 -8.65
CA LEU A 172 14.02 -8.81 -7.52
C LEU A 172 12.95 -7.86 -8.03
N THR A 173 11.82 -7.84 -7.36
CA THR A 173 10.79 -6.83 -7.62
C THR A 173 11.15 -5.52 -6.93
N GLU A 174 10.86 -4.41 -7.59
CA GLU A 174 11.07 -3.05 -7.04
C GLU A 174 10.14 -2.72 -5.86
N SER A 175 9.04 -3.48 -5.69
CA SER A 175 8.10 -3.30 -4.58
C SER A 175 7.42 -4.62 -4.22
N ASN A 176 7.00 -4.73 -2.96
CA ASN A 176 6.24 -5.86 -2.41
C ASN A 176 4.71 -5.69 -2.53
N THR A 177 4.24 -4.67 -3.24
CA THR A 177 2.80 -4.41 -3.41
C THR A 177 2.47 -4.24 -4.88
N THR A 178 1.39 -4.89 -5.33
CA THR A 178 0.98 -4.96 -6.74
C THR A 178 0.79 -3.58 -7.36
N HIS A 179 0.12 -2.67 -6.66
CA HIS A 179 -0.16 -1.31 -7.15
C HIS A 179 1.09 -0.44 -7.36
N LYS A 180 2.24 -0.85 -6.80
CA LYS A 180 3.54 -0.21 -7.05
C LYS A 180 4.38 -1.01 -8.04
N SER A 181 4.48 -2.33 -7.85
CA SER A 181 5.35 -3.19 -8.65
C SER A 181 4.92 -3.25 -10.12
N VAL A 182 3.62 -3.35 -10.40
CA VAL A 182 3.12 -3.45 -11.77
C VAL A 182 3.37 -2.18 -12.59
N PRO A 183 3.07 -0.96 -12.10
CA PRO A 183 3.44 0.26 -12.82
C PRO A 183 4.95 0.38 -13.08
N MET A 184 5.79 0.03 -12.12
CA MET A 184 7.26 0.04 -12.32
C MET A 184 7.70 -1.02 -13.33
N LEU A 185 7.11 -2.22 -13.31
CA LEU A 185 7.39 -3.27 -14.30
C LEU A 185 7.01 -2.84 -15.74
N MET A 186 5.97 -2.03 -15.87
CA MET A 186 5.42 -1.60 -17.17
C MET A 186 5.99 -0.28 -17.68
N SER A 187 6.84 0.40 -16.93
CA SER A 187 7.43 1.70 -17.25
C SER A 187 8.92 1.73 -16.93
N ASP A 188 9.55 2.88 -17.09
CA ASP A 188 10.94 3.15 -16.69
C ASP A 188 11.06 3.65 -15.23
N ALA A 189 9.98 3.54 -14.46
CA ALA A 189 9.98 3.95 -13.07
C ALA A 189 10.69 2.91 -12.18
N THR A 190 11.40 3.41 -11.18
CA THR A 190 12.10 2.61 -10.18
C THR A 190 11.61 2.96 -8.77
N ALA A 191 12.01 2.17 -7.76
CA ALA A 191 11.71 2.50 -6.36
C ALA A 191 12.28 3.86 -5.94
N CYS A 192 13.41 4.29 -6.54
CA CYS A 192 14.02 5.60 -6.26
C CYS A 192 13.35 6.76 -7.00
N ASN A 193 12.64 6.48 -8.09
CA ASN A 193 11.95 7.47 -8.92
C ASN A 193 10.51 7.03 -9.21
N TYR A 194 9.78 6.67 -8.16
CA TYR A 194 8.43 6.13 -8.30
C TYR A 194 7.44 7.11 -8.93
N ASP A 195 7.57 8.40 -8.65
CA ASP A 195 6.63 9.42 -9.13
C ASP A 195 6.62 9.57 -10.65
N SER A 196 7.65 9.06 -11.34
CA SER A 196 7.70 9.05 -12.81
C SER A 196 6.55 8.27 -13.45
N ILE A 197 5.93 7.30 -12.76
CA ILE A 197 4.73 6.57 -13.24
C ILE A 197 3.56 7.50 -13.60
N TYR A 198 3.49 8.68 -12.98
CA TYR A 198 2.41 9.65 -13.23
C TYR A 198 2.67 10.55 -14.44
N HIS A 199 3.88 10.51 -15.02
CA HIS A 199 4.33 11.37 -16.10
C HIS A 199 4.76 10.60 -17.35
N GLN A 200 5.03 9.31 -17.22
CA GLN A 200 5.50 8.43 -18.30
C GLN A 200 4.39 7.48 -18.74
N LYS A 201 4.46 7.03 -20.00
CA LYS A 201 3.59 5.98 -20.52
C LYS A 201 4.24 4.61 -20.35
N GLY A 202 3.42 3.56 -20.32
CA GLY A 202 3.91 2.19 -20.20
C GLY A 202 4.41 1.62 -21.52
N ILE A 203 5.15 0.50 -21.43
CA ILE A 203 5.77 -0.22 -22.55
C ILE A 203 4.79 -0.54 -23.70
N ILE A 204 3.51 -0.78 -23.39
CA ILE A 204 2.47 -1.00 -24.42
C ILE A 204 2.38 0.20 -25.39
N THR A 205 2.62 1.42 -24.90
CA THR A 205 2.64 2.61 -25.75
C THR A 205 3.86 2.61 -26.67
N ALA A 206 5.03 2.17 -26.19
CA ALA A 206 6.22 2.02 -27.02
C ALA A 206 5.96 1.08 -28.20
N PHE A 207 5.32 -0.08 -27.97
CA PHE A 207 4.92 -1.01 -29.03
C PHE A 207 3.87 -0.44 -29.99
N LYS A 208 3.06 0.52 -29.56
CA LYS A 208 2.09 1.20 -30.44
C LYS A 208 2.72 2.31 -31.26
N GLU A 209 3.81 2.90 -30.78
CA GLU A 209 4.57 3.92 -31.51
C GLU A 209 5.43 3.31 -32.63
N ALA A 210 6.00 2.12 -32.38
CA ALA A 210 6.80 1.37 -33.35
C ALA A 210 5.95 0.65 -34.39
#